data_1602542a9a5401d9e90c377f4b8b7a5f
#
_entry.id   1602542a9a5401d9e90c377f4b8b7a5f
#
_cell.length_a   1.000
_cell.length_b   1.000
_cell.length_c   1.000
_cell.angle_alpha   90.00
_cell.angle_beta   90.00
_cell.angle_gamma   90.00
#
_symmetry.space_group_name_H-M   'P 1'
#
loop_
_entity.id
_entity.type
_entity.pdbx_description
1 polymer ?
#
loop_
_entity_poly.entity_id
_entity_poly.type
_entity_poly.pdbx_seq_one_letter_code
_entity_poly.pdbx_strand_id
1 'polypeptide(L)'
;MMNKEQKKNYISEMTAQFENSESVLVTHYQGLTVKQLDSLRKQMREHGIQFKITKNRITKIALQNTKCKDLETLFTGPTAVALSKDAISSAKILTKFSKENQNLKILGGIMGKDILDIAGVAKVATLPTLSEARAKIVEILRSPAQKITSILLAPASKIAILALEKSKK
;
A
#
# COMPACT_ATOMS: atom_id res chain seq x y z
N MET A 1 -4.07 28.98 15.01
CA MET A 1 -4.77 29.02 13.70
C MET A 1 -3.75 29.29 12.61
N MET A 2 -3.80 28.59 11.46
CA MET A 2 -2.89 28.86 10.34
C MET A 2 -3.18 30.23 9.73
N ASN A 3 -2.12 31.01 9.52
CA ASN A 3 -2.20 32.35 8.90
C ASN A 3 -2.52 32.21 7.38
N LYS A 4 -2.95 33.29 6.73
CA LYS A 4 -3.35 33.26 5.30
C LYS A 4 -2.19 32.85 4.38
N GLU A 5 -0.98 33.27 4.68
CA GLU A 5 0.25 32.89 3.95
C GLU A 5 0.60 31.42 4.15
N GLN A 6 0.52 30.90 5.39
CA GLN A 6 0.74 29.50 5.70
C GLN A 6 -0.25 28.59 4.97
N LYS A 7 -1.49 29.02 4.79
CA LYS A 7 -2.49 28.26 4.02
C LYS A 7 -2.12 28.21 2.53
N LYS A 8 -1.65 29.33 1.95
CA LYS A 8 -1.23 29.38 0.55
C LYS A 8 -0.02 28.47 0.32
N ASN A 9 1.00 28.54 1.19
CA ASN A 9 2.19 27.70 1.12
C ASN A 9 1.82 26.22 1.26
N TYR A 10 0.90 25.88 2.18
CA TYR A 10 0.44 24.50 2.36
C TYR A 10 -0.32 24.00 1.12
N ILE A 11 -1.15 24.83 0.47
CA ILE A 11 -1.84 24.46 -0.77
C ILE A 11 -0.84 24.19 -1.88
N SER A 12 0.16 25.09 -2.09
CA SER A 12 1.17 24.90 -3.13
C SER A 12 2.04 23.66 -2.88
N GLU A 13 2.39 23.40 -1.63
CA GLU A 13 3.13 22.19 -1.24
C GLU A 13 2.33 20.91 -1.50
N MET A 14 1.04 20.90 -1.12
CA MET A 14 0.15 19.76 -1.35
C MET A 14 -0.11 19.54 -2.83
N THR A 15 -0.30 20.60 -3.61
CA THR A 15 -0.48 20.51 -5.08
C THR A 15 0.76 19.86 -5.72
N ALA A 16 1.95 20.31 -5.38
CA ALA A 16 3.20 19.72 -5.87
C ALA A 16 3.34 18.24 -5.45
N GLN A 17 2.92 17.88 -4.24
CA GLN A 17 2.95 16.48 -3.78
C GLN A 17 1.95 15.60 -4.53
N PHE A 18 0.74 16.09 -4.83
CA PHE A 18 -0.24 15.36 -5.63
C PHE A 18 0.23 15.16 -7.07
N GLU A 19 0.89 16.15 -7.67
CA GLU A 19 1.45 16.05 -9.03
C GLU A 19 2.61 15.06 -9.12
N ASN A 20 3.45 15.02 -8.09
CA ASN A 20 4.61 14.12 -8.02
C ASN A 20 4.26 12.69 -7.60
N SER A 21 3.03 12.45 -7.15
CA SER A 21 2.56 11.13 -6.70
C SER A 21 1.79 10.43 -7.82
N GLU A 22 2.09 9.16 -8.06
CA GLU A 22 1.34 8.32 -9.00
C GLU A 22 0.10 7.72 -8.36
N SER A 23 0.11 7.58 -7.03
CA SER A 23 -1.01 7.03 -6.27
C SER A 23 -1.34 7.90 -5.06
N VAL A 24 -2.64 8.14 -4.92
CA VAL A 24 -3.24 8.90 -3.81
C VAL A 24 -4.36 8.06 -3.22
N LEU A 25 -4.17 7.54 -2.02
CA LEU A 25 -5.19 6.77 -1.30
C LEU A 25 -5.76 7.59 -0.14
N VAL A 26 -7.09 7.58 -0.01
CA VAL A 26 -7.82 8.30 1.04
C VAL A 26 -8.37 7.31 2.05
N THR A 27 -8.12 7.58 3.34
CA THR A 27 -8.53 6.70 4.44
C THR A 27 -9.14 7.50 5.58
N HIS A 28 -10.06 6.88 6.32
CA HIS A 28 -10.49 7.37 7.62
C HIS A 28 -9.62 6.75 8.72
N TYR A 29 -9.12 7.60 9.60
CA TYR A 29 -8.27 7.20 10.73
C TYR A 29 -8.96 7.29 12.10
N GLN A 30 -10.26 7.58 12.11
CA GLN A 30 -11.03 7.76 13.35
C GLN A 30 -11.05 6.45 14.17
N GLY A 31 -10.74 6.58 15.46
CA GLY A 31 -10.70 5.43 16.37
C GLY A 31 -9.36 4.72 16.48
N LEU A 32 -8.34 5.15 15.74
CA LEU A 32 -6.97 4.66 15.90
C LEU A 32 -6.27 5.31 17.09
N THR A 33 -5.53 4.52 17.86
CA THR A 33 -4.66 5.02 18.92
C THR A 33 -3.42 5.69 18.34
N VAL A 34 -2.77 6.57 19.13
CA VAL A 34 -1.52 7.25 18.70
C VAL A 34 -0.43 6.23 18.36
N LYS A 35 -0.29 5.17 19.15
CA LYS A 35 0.68 4.09 18.90
C LYS A 35 0.44 3.39 17.55
N GLN A 36 -0.82 3.12 17.21
CA GLN A 36 -1.19 2.51 15.93
C GLN A 36 -0.91 3.45 14.74
N LEU A 37 -1.21 4.75 14.89
CA LEU A 37 -0.88 5.75 13.86
C LEU A 37 0.63 5.88 13.64
N ASP A 38 1.43 5.84 14.70
CA ASP A 38 2.88 5.93 14.57
C ASP A 38 3.48 4.65 13.97
N SER A 39 2.95 3.47 14.31
CA SER A 39 3.36 2.21 13.67
C SER A 39 3.03 2.21 12.16
N LEU A 40 1.83 2.69 11.78
CA LEU A 40 1.44 2.85 10.39
C LEU A 40 2.37 3.83 9.65
N ARG A 41 2.65 4.98 10.24
CA ARG A 41 3.58 5.97 9.66
C ARG A 41 4.98 5.41 9.47
N LYS A 42 5.48 4.62 10.43
CA LYS A 42 6.79 3.97 10.34
C LYS A 42 6.82 2.99 9.16
N GLN A 43 5.86 2.08 9.08
CA GLN A 43 5.76 1.13 7.97
C GLN A 43 5.66 1.83 6.61
N MET A 44 4.88 2.90 6.52
CA MET A 44 4.75 3.66 5.28
C MET A 44 6.05 4.37 4.88
N ARG A 45 6.76 4.98 5.85
CA ARG A 45 8.04 5.63 5.57
C ARG A 45 9.12 4.66 5.09
N GLU A 46 9.16 3.43 5.62
CA GLU A 46 10.08 2.38 5.18
C GLU A 46 9.91 2.03 3.68
N HIS A 47 8.69 2.21 3.15
CA HIS A 47 8.37 2.01 1.74
C HIS A 47 8.31 3.32 0.92
N GLY A 48 8.78 4.45 1.48
CA GLY A 48 8.79 5.73 0.78
C GLY A 48 7.42 6.37 0.59
N ILE A 49 6.41 5.94 1.35
CA ILE A 49 5.04 6.44 1.28
C ILE A 49 4.85 7.55 2.30
N GLN A 50 4.31 8.68 1.87
CA GLN A 50 3.99 9.78 2.76
C GLN A 50 2.54 9.67 3.24
N PHE A 51 2.37 9.47 4.56
CA PHE A 51 1.04 9.47 5.19
C PHE A 51 0.82 10.79 5.94
N LYS A 52 -0.13 11.58 5.47
CA LYS A 52 -0.45 12.89 6.04
C LYS A 52 -1.93 12.98 6.41
N ILE A 53 -2.19 13.51 7.61
CA ILE A 53 -3.55 13.92 8.00
C ILE A 53 -3.77 15.31 7.43
N THR A 54 -4.81 15.47 6.65
CA THR A 54 -5.08 16.69 5.89
C THR A 54 -6.37 17.36 6.35
N LYS A 55 -6.42 18.66 6.13
CA LYS A 55 -7.64 19.47 6.39
C LYS A 55 -8.49 19.51 5.13
N ASN A 56 -9.62 18.81 5.11
CA ASN A 56 -10.45 18.56 3.91
C ASN A 56 -10.69 19.83 3.06
N ARG A 57 -11.05 20.98 3.67
CA ARG A 57 -11.30 22.23 2.92
C ARG A 57 -10.07 22.71 2.13
N ILE A 58 -8.90 22.58 2.70
CA ILE A 58 -7.64 23.02 2.05
C ILE A 58 -7.24 22.00 0.98
N THR A 59 -7.38 20.72 1.28
CA THR A 59 -7.06 19.64 0.35
C THR A 59 -7.96 19.66 -0.88
N LYS A 60 -9.27 19.92 -0.72
CA LYS A 60 -10.20 20.10 -1.85
C LYS A 60 -9.75 21.22 -2.80
N ILE A 61 -9.30 22.36 -2.26
CA ILE A 61 -8.78 23.48 -3.08
C ILE A 61 -7.50 23.05 -3.83
N ALA A 62 -6.60 22.32 -3.17
CA ALA A 62 -5.40 21.82 -3.81
C ALA A 62 -5.69 20.80 -4.92
N LEU A 63 -6.73 19.96 -4.76
CA LEU A 63 -7.14 18.96 -5.74
C LEU A 63 -7.76 19.57 -7.00
N GLN A 64 -8.46 20.70 -6.89
CA GLN A 64 -9.09 21.37 -8.06
C GLN A 64 -8.10 21.73 -9.15
N ASN A 65 -6.84 21.95 -8.78
CA ASN A 65 -5.75 22.32 -9.71
C ASN A 65 -4.93 21.11 -10.17
N THR A 66 -5.30 19.87 -9.76
CA THR A 66 -4.53 18.65 -10.06
C THR A 66 -5.36 17.60 -10.81
N LYS A 67 -4.71 16.53 -11.27
CA LYS A 67 -5.35 15.40 -11.96
C LYS A 67 -6.33 14.60 -11.07
N CYS A 68 -6.35 14.88 -9.77
CA CYS A 68 -7.09 14.12 -8.76
C CYS A 68 -8.43 14.77 -8.37
N LYS A 69 -9.05 15.55 -9.24
CA LYS A 69 -10.33 16.27 -8.96
C LYS A 69 -11.43 15.34 -8.47
N ASP A 70 -11.53 14.17 -9.03
CA ASP A 70 -12.59 13.20 -8.75
C ASP A 70 -12.56 12.64 -7.33
N LEU A 71 -11.42 12.81 -6.62
CA LEU A 71 -11.34 12.46 -5.19
C LEU A 71 -12.07 13.42 -4.27
N GLU A 72 -12.54 14.58 -4.74
CA GLU A 72 -13.17 15.59 -3.90
C GLU A 72 -14.36 15.04 -3.10
N THR A 73 -15.10 14.10 -3.67
CA THR A 73 -16.24 13.42 -3.05
C THR A 73 -15.85 12.56 -1.85
N LEU A 74 -14.64 11.98 -1.85
CA LEU A 74 -14.15 11.11 -0.79
C LEU A 74 -13.65 11.88 0.46
N PHE A 75 -13.42 13.20 0.35
CA PHE A 75 -12.96 14.01 1.46
C PHE A 75 -14.11 14.45 2.36
N THR A 76 -14.74 13.48 3.05
CA THR A 76 -15.77 13.68 4.08
C THR A 76 -15.27 13.12 5.41
N GLY A 77 -15.54 13.82 6.54
CA GLY A 77 -15.08 13.36 7.86
C GLY A 77 -13.56 13.47 8.12
N PRO A 78 -13.02 12.70 9.08
CA PRO A 78 -11.60 12.73 9.46
C PRO A 78 -10.77 11.92 8.46
N THR A 79 -10.18 12.58 7.47
CA THR A 79 -9.44 11.95 6.39
C THR A 79 -7.93 12.08 6.55
N ALA A 80 -7.23 11.02 6.18
CA ALA A 80 -5.79 10.99 5.97
C ALA A 80 -5.49 10.53 4.54
N VAL A 81 -4.41 11.03 3.99
CA VAL A 81 -3.98 10.77 2.62
C VAL A 81 -2.64 10.06 2.64
N ALA A 82 -2.56 8.96 1.90
CA ALA A 82 -1.30 8.27 1.61
C ALA A 82 -0.88 8.60 0.18
N LEU A 83 0.28 9.23 0.05
CA LEU A 83 0.88 9.64 -1.21
C LEU A 83 2.06 8.74 -1.52
N SER A 84 2.08 8.12 -2.69
CA SER A 84 3.20 7.27 -3.09
C SER A 84 3.48 7.33 -4.59
N LYS A 85 4.72 6.96 -4.94
CA LYS A 85 5.11 6.70 -6.33
C LYS A 85 4.75 5.27 -6.74
N ASP A 86 4.64 4.34 -5.77
CA ASP A 86 4.24 2.96 -6.00
C ASP A 86 2.86 2.70 -5.39
N ALA A 87 1.87 2.55 -6.26
CA ALA A 87 0.48 2.34 -5.88
C ALA A 87 0.24 0.99 -5.21
N ILE A 88 0.96 -0.05 -5.62
CA ILE A 88 0.77 -1.40 -5.12
C ILE A 88 1.24 -1.52 -3.67
N SER A 89 2.42 -0.97 -3.36
CA SER A 89 2.97 -0.99 -2.00
C SER A 89 2.09 -0.23 -1.02
N SER A 90 1.55 0.94 -1.41
CA SER A 90 0.64 1.72 -0.56
C SER A 90 -0.68 0.99 -0.30
N ALA A 91 -1.27 0.38 -1.32
CA ALA A 91 -2.50 -0.40 -1.18
C ALA A 91 -2.31 -1.65 -0.31
N LYS A 92 -1.19 -2.38 -0.47
CA LYS A 92 -0.86 -3.55 0.36
C LYS A 92 -0.75 -3.22 1.84
N ILE A 93 0.01 -2.17 2.18
CA ILE A 93 0.22 -1.77 3.58
C ILE A 93 -1.09 -1.32 4.21
N LEU A 94 -1.87 -0.47 3.51
CA LEU A 94 -3.17 -0.02 4.00
C LEU A 94 -4.16 -1.17 4.18
N THR A 95 -4.24 -2.08 3.22
CA THR A 95 -5.15 -3.23 3.29
C THR A 95 -4.73 -4.20 4.40
N LYS A 96 -3.43 -4.45 4.59
CA LYS A 96 -2.91 -5.27 5.68
C LYS A 96 -3.26 -4.64 7.03
N PHE A 97 -2.96 -3.35 7.20
CA PHE A 97 -3.24 -2.63 8.44
C PHE A 97 -4.74 -2.51 8.73
N SER A 98 -5.59 -2.34 7.70
CA SER A 98 -7.04 -2.33 7.84
C SER A 98 -7.61 -3.67 8.30
N LYS A 99 -6.99 -4.80 7.91
CA LYS A 99 -7.35 -6.14 8.43
C LYS A 99 -6.96 -6.33 9.90
N GLU A 100 -5.83 -5.77 10.31
CA GLU A 100 -5.36 -5.83 11.70
C GLU A 100 -6.12 -4.85 12.60
N ASN A 101 -6.56 -3.71 12.05
CA ASN A 101 -7.23 -2.63 12.78
C ASN A 101 -8.51 -2.20 12.06
N GLN A 102 -9.65 -2.67 12.53
CA GLN A 102 -10.97 -2.38 11.95
C GLN A 102 -11.36 -0.90 11.94
N ASN A 103 -10.67 -0.07 12.72
CA ASN A 103 -10.91 1.37 12.81
C ASN A 103 -10.33 2.13 11.60
N LEU A 104 -9.37 1.55 10.85
CA LEU A 104 -8.89 2.15 9.61
C LEU A 104 -9.81 1.75 8.46
N LYS A 105 -10.56 2.70 7.93
CA LYS A 105 -11.42 2.47 6.75
C LYS A 105 -10.80 3.11 5.52
N ILE A 106 -10.61 2.32 4.48
CA ILE A 106 -10.16 2.80 3.18
C ILE A 106 -11.40 3.29 2.44
N LEU A 107 -11.39 4.52 1.96
CA LEU A 107 -12.50 5.10 1.19
C LEU A 107 -12.34 4.83 -0.29
N GLY A 108 -11.12 4.89 -0.79
CA GLY A 108 -10.76 4.76 -2.18
C GLY A 108 -9.49 5.54 -2.50
N GLY A 109 -9.24 5.77 -3.78
CA GLY A 109 -8.07 6.52 -4.22
C GLY A 109 -7.99 6.67 -5.71
N ILE A 110 -6.89 7.24 -6.18
CA ILE A 110 -6.52 7.31 -7.59
C ILE A 110 -5.17 6.64 -7.80
N MET A 111 -5.06 5.90 -8.89
CA MET A 111 -3.83 5.30 -9.39
C MET A 111 -3.62 5.76 -10.84
N GLY A 112 -2.70 6.69 -11.03
CA GLY A 112 -2.49 7.32 -12.33
C GLY A 112 -3.70 8.13 -12.77
N LYS A 113 -4.56 7.55 -13.61
CA LYS A 113 -5.80 8.16 -14.10
C LYS A 113 -7.06 7.43 -13.61
N ASP A 114 -6.91 6.24 -13.04
CA ASP A 114 -8.03 5.40 -12.68
C ASP A 114 -8.46 5.66 -11.23
N ILE A 115 -9.76 5.84 -11.04
CA ILE A 115 -10.38 5.99 -9.73
C ILE A 115 -10.61 4.58 -9.17
N LEU A 116 -10.14 4.35 -7.96
CA LEU A 116 -10.27 3.08 -7.26
C LEU A 116 -11.26 3.21 -6.11
N ASP A 117 -12.32 2.44 -6.18
CA ASP A 117 -13.21 2.20 -5.06
C ASP A 117 -12.56 1.24 -4.04
N ILE A 118 -13.22 1.01 -2.92
CA ILE A 118 -12.78 0.08 -1.86
C ILE A 118 -12.42 -1.29 -2.46
N ALA A 119 -13.27 -1.83 -3.34
CA ALA A 119 -13.03 -3.09 -4.02
C ALA A 119 -11.83 -3.03 -4.99
N GLY A 120 -11.65 -1.88 -5.66
CA GLY A 120 -10.51 -1.61 -6.53
C GLY A 120 -9.19 -1.60 -5.76
N VAL A 121 -9.13 -0.89 -4.63
CA VAL A 121 -7.94 -0.88 -3.76
C VAL A 121 -7.61 -2.28 -3.25
N ALA A 122 -8.62 -3.08 -2.86
CA ALA A 122 -8.41 -4.46 -2.44
C ALA A 122 -7.84 -5.33 -3.57
N LYS A 123 -8.31 -5.17 -4.81
CA LYS A 123 -7.75 -5.87 -5.99
C LYS A 123 -6.31 -5.46 -6.25
N VAL A 124 -6.00 -4.15 -6.22
CA VAL A 124 -4.62 -3.66 -6.39
C VAL A 124 -3.69 -4.19 -5.31
N ALA A 125 -4.16 -4.31 -4.07
CA ALA A 125 -3.39 -4.88 -2.97
C ALA A 125 -3.03 -6.37 -3.17
N THR A 126 -3.75 -7.12 -4.02
CA THR A 126 -3.40 -8.51 -4.36
C THR A 126 -2.33 -8.62 -5.44
N LEU A 127 -2.06 -7.54 -6.19
CA LEU A 127 -1.04 -7.55 -7.23
C LEU A 127 0.37 -7.64 -6.62
N PRO A 128 1.30 -8.33 -7.29
CA PRO A 128 2.69 -8.36 -6.83
C PRO A 128 3.36 -7.00 -7.01
N THR A 129 4.19 -6.60 -6.06
CA THR A 129 5.06 -5.43 -6.20
C THR A 129 6.06 -5.66 -7.36
N LEU A 130 6.67 -4.60 -7.84
CA LEU A 130 7.60 -4.66 -8.97
C LEU A 130 8.78 -5.62 -8.68
N SER A 131 9.29 -5.63 -7.45
CA SER A 131 10.34 -6.57 -7.01
C SER A 131 9.84 -8.00 -6.96
N GLU A 132 8.63 -8.24 -6.42
CA GLU A 132 8.00 -9.56 -6.38
C GLU A 132 7.68 -10.08 -7.80
N ALA A 133 7.23 -9.21 -8.70
CA ALA A 133 6.97 -9.57 -10.10
C ALA A 133 8.26 -10.01 -10.82
N ARG A 134 9.35 -9.25 -10.64
CA ARG A 134 10.67 -9.63 -11.17
C ARG A 134 11.16 -10.95 -10.58
N ALA A 135 11.01 -11.16 -9.27
CA ALA A 135 11.36 -12.42 -8.63
C ALA A 135 10.56 -13.60 -9.17
N LYS A 136 9.26 -13.44 -9.40
CA LYS A 136 8.41 -14.48 -10.03
C LYS A 136 8.85 -14.84 -11.43
N ILE A 137 9.25 -13.85 -12.25
CA ILE A 137 9.77 -14.15 -13.60
C ILE A 137 11.04 -15.01 -13.51
N VAL A 138 11.98 -14.65 -12.64
CA VAL A 138 13.20 -15.43 -12.41
C VAL A 138 12.88 -16.83 -11.88
N GLU A 139 11.92 -16.95 -10.96
CA GLU A 139 11.46 -18.24 -10.43
C GLU A 139 10.89 -19.14 -11.52
N ILE A 140 10.07 -18.59 -12.44
CA ILE A 140 9.52 -19.34 -13.57
C ILE A 140 10.61 -19.85 -14.49
N LEU A 141 11.63 -19.03 -14.77
CA LEU A 141 12.77 -19.42 -15.60
C LEU A 141 13.64 -20.50 -14.94
N ARG A 142 13.77 -20.48 -13.61
CA ARG A 142 14.52 -21.46 -12.82
C ARG A 142 13.74 -22.75 -12.55
N SER A 143 12.41 -22.70 -12.59
CA SER A 143 11.50 -23.80 -12.24
C SER A 143 11.80 -25.13 -12.99
N PRO A 144 12.10 -25.18 -14.32
CA PRO A 144 12.40 -26.43 -14.99
C PRO A 144 13.64 -27.12 -14.43
N ALA A 145 14.72 -26.37 -14.18
CA ALA A 145 15.95 -26.91 -13.61
C ALA A 145 15.74 -27.43 -12.18
N GLN A 146 14.98 -26.69 -11.37
CA GLN A 146 14.64 -27.12 -10.00
C GLN A 146 13.79 -28.40 -10.00
N LYS A 147 12.84 -28.55 -10.93
CA LYS A 147 12.04 -29.78 -11.05
C LYS A 147 12.88 -30.99 -11.37
N ILE A 148 13.86 -30.87 -12.29
CA ILE A 148 14.76 -31.96 -12.64
C ILE A 148 15.62 -32.37 -11.42
N THR A 149 16.21 -31.38 -10.74
CA THR A 149 17.01 -31.66 -9.54
C THR A 149 16.18 -32.26 -8.41
N SER A 150 14.95 -31.82 -8.21
CA SER A 150 14.05 -32.36 -7.18
C SER A 150 13.67 -33.82 -7.47
N ILE A 151 13.44 -34.19 -8.75
CA ILE A 151 13.13 -35.58 -9.14
C ILE A 151 14.33 -36.47 -8.90
N LEU A 152 15.55 -36.01 -9.22
CA LEU A 152 16.77 -36.78 -9.00
C LEU A 152 17.08 -36.98 -7.51
N LEU A 153 16.79 -36.01 -6.66
CA LEU A 153 16.99 -36.04 -5.20
C LEU A 153 15.85 -36.72 -4.43
N ALA A 154 14.68 -36.89 -5.05
CA ALA A 154 13.49 -37.43 -4.38
C ALA A 154 13.68 -38.83 -3.79
N PRO A 155 14.36 -39.80 -4.46
CA PRO A 155 14.59 -41.14 -3.88
C PRO A 155 15.42 -41.09 -2.60
N ALA A 156 16.51 -40.32 -2.61
CA ALA A 156 17.42 -40.20 -1.46
C ALA A 156 16.74 -39.53 -0.26
N SER A 157 15.96 -38.43 -0.50
CA SER A 157 15.22 -37.73 0.55
C SER A 157 14.13 -38.60 1.17
N LYS A 158 13.42 -39.42 0.38
CA LYS A 158 12.38 -40.32 0.89
C LYS A 158 12.96 -41.41 1.80
N ILE A 159 14.12 -41.97 1.44
CA ILE A 159 14.83 -42.97 2.27
C ILE A 159 15.26 -42.33 3.61
N ALA A 160 15.80 -41.12 3.57
CA ALA A 160 16.20 -40.40 4.79
C ALA A 160 15.03 -40.11 5.72
N ILE A 161 13.87 -39.68 5.18
CA ILE A 161 12.67 -39.44 5.95
C ILE A 161 12.16 -40.72 6.60
N LEU A 162 12.08 -41.82 5.86
CA LEU A 162 11.67 -43.13 6.39
C LEU A 162 12.59 -43.63 7.51
N ALA A 163 13.91 -43.43 7.38
CA ALA A 163 14.87 -43.77 8.42
C ALA A 163 14.65 -42.93 9.69
N LEU A 164 14.40 -41.63 9.54
CA LEU A 164 14.09 -40.71 10.66
C LEU A 164 12.75 -41.05 11.37
N GLU A 165 11.73 -41.40 10.62
CA GLU A 165 10.44 -41.81 11.20
C GLU A 165 10.55 -43.14 11.96
N LYS A 166 11.35 -44.10 11.45
CA LYS A 166 11.61 -45.37 12.14
C LYS A 166 12.43 -45.17 13.41
N SER A 167 13.33 -44.20 13.47
CA SER A 167 14.13 -43.91 14.65
C SER A 167 13.36 -43.19 15.76
N LYS A 168 12.19 -42.62 15.47
CA LYS A 168 11.29 -41.96 16.44
C LYS A 168 10.25 -42.87 17.07
N LYS A 169 10.14 -44.12 16.59
CA LYS A 169 9.35 -45.18 17.18
C LYS A 169 10.24 -46.10 18.02
#